data_3dbed9d597a721b0d91d79764a89d501
#
_entry.id   3dbed9d597a721b0d91d79764a89d501
#
_cell.length_a   1.000
_cell.length_b   1.000
_cell.length_c   1.000
_cell.angle_alpha   90.00
_cell.angle_beta   90.00
_cell.angle_gamma   90.00
#
_symmetry.space_group_name_H-M   'P 1'
#
loop_
_entity.id
_entity.type
_entity.pdbx_description
1 polymer ?
#
loop_
_entity_poly.entity_id
_entity_poly.type
_entity_poly.pdbx_seq_one_letter_code
_entity_poly.pdbx_strand_id
1 'polypeptide(L)'
;MLLRSVDLVVATGSQANIRAAYSSGTPALGVGAGNVAVVIDEFADLQSATAKISRSKIFDHATSCSSENSVVIVESIYGAAMAAFARVGGVVLDAADQARLQRAMFPEGKLSSRVTAKSAAAIAKIAGLQSPAAHTAKFLMVHEQTAGPDYPFSGEKLCPVLTVWRAADFEQAIQRVSSIYAYQGSGHSVGLHTAASGPVLESRAALMAERLPVARVILNQAHAIATGGSFDNGLPFSLSMGCGTWGKNSFSENLHYRHYLNTTRIVRPIAEKVPTVESLLDNYFEKFGQ
;
A
#
# COMPACT_ATOMS: atom_id res chain seq x y z
N MET A 1 -12.16 -19.28 22.08
CA MET A 1 -12.27 -19.00 23.52
C MET A 1 -11.50 -17.73 23.88
N LEU A 2 -10.22 -17.60 23.62
CA LEU A 2 -9.38 -16.42 23.97
C LEU A 2 -9.97 -15.06 23.53
N LEU A 3 -10.44 -14.94 22.28
CA LEU A 3 -10.98 -13.69 21.74
C LEU A 3 -12.24 -13.16 22.46
N ARG A 4 -12.91 -14.01 23.23
CA ARG A 4 -14.12 -13.65 24.01
C ARG A 4 -13.83 -13.43 25.50
N SER A 5 -12.56 -13.49 25.90
CA SER A 5 -12.14 -13.39 27.31
C SER A 5 -11.40 -12.08 27.59
N VAL A 6 -11.49 -11.10 26.65
CA VAL A 6 -10.81 -9.81 26.72
C VAL A 6 -11.78 -8.69 26.36
N ASP A 7 -11.48 -7.45 26.76
CA ASP A 7 -12.34 -6.29 26.48
C ASP A 7 -12.08 -5.69 25.10
N LEU A 8 -10.90 -5.90 24.53
CA LEU A 8 -10.50 -5.42 23.20
C LEU A 8 -9.57 -6.44 22.53
N VAL A 9 -9.85 -6.76 21.27
CA VAL A 9 -8.99 -7.59 20.41
C VAL A 9 -8.23 -6.70 19.42
N VAL A 10 -6.91 -6.83 19.38
CA VAL A 10 -6.09 -6.27 18.28
C VAL A 10 -5.60 -7.44 17.42
N ALA A 11 -5.90 -7.40 16.14
CA ALA A 11 -5.55 -8.47 15.22
C ALA A 11 -4.75 -7.94 14.02
N THR A 12 -3.52 -8.45 13.88
CA THR A 12 -2.63 -8.21 12.73
C THR A 12 -2.20 -9.55 12.17
N GLY A 13 -2.12 -9.68 10.85
CA GLY A 13 -1.69 -10.91 10.19
C GLY A 13 -2.69 -11.42 9.15
N SER A 14 -2.97 -12.74 9.13
CA SER A 14 -3.80 -13.33 8.08
C SER A 14 -5.24 -12.81 8.10
N GLN A 15 -5.85 -12.69 6.93
CA GLN A 15 -7.26 -12.26 6.80
C GLN A 15 -8.23 -13.23 7.51
N ALA A 16 -7.85 -14.50 7.72
CA ALA A 16 -8.62 -15.45 8.52
C ALA A 16 -8.66 -15.03 10.00
N ASN A 17 -7.52 -14.63 10.56
CA ASN A 17 -7.42 -14.13 11.93
C ASN A 17 -8.21 -12.82 12.12
N ILE A 18 -8.12 -11.91 11.14
CA ILE A 18 -8.87 -10.65 11.15
C ILE A 18 -10.39 -10.93 11.19
N ARG A 19 -10.87 -11.83 10.31
CA ARG A 19 -12.28 -12.23 10.32
C ARG A 19 -12.69 -12.89 11.65
N ALA A 20 -11.85 -13.74 12.22
CA ALA A 20 -12.12 -14.37 13.50
C ALA A 20 -12.22 -13.32 14.63
N ALA A 21 -11.37 -12.30 14.63
CA ALA A 21 -11.42 -11.20 15.59
C ALA A 21 -12.75 -10.44 15.47
N TYR A 22 -13.12 -9.98 14.29
CA TYR A 22 -14.40 -9.28 14.07
C TYR A 22 -15.64 -10.12 14.33
N SER A 23 -15.55 -11.45 14.13
CA SER A 23 -16.67 -12.38 14.39
C SER A 23 -16.73 -12.86 15.85
N SER A 24 -15.82 -12.44 16.72
CA SER A 24 -15.77 -12.89 18.11
C SER A 24 -16.90 -12.36 19.00
N GLY A 25 -17.49 -11.22 18.62
CA GLY A 25 -18.43 -10.46 19.45
C GLY A 25 -17.75 -9.50 20.44
N THR A 26 -16.43 -9.55 20.55
CA THR A 26 -15.63 -8.58 21.33
C THR A 26 -15.24 -7.40 20.43
N PRO A 27 -15.23 -6.15 20.94
CA PRO A 27 -14.68 -5.02 20.19
C PRO A 27 -13.31 -5.36 19.61
N ALA A 28 -13.11 -5.12 18.31
CA ALA A 28 -11.90 -5.54 17.62
C ALA A 28 -11.34 -4.45 16.69
N LEU A 29 -10.00 -4.37 16.66
CA LEU A 29 -9.22 -3.54 15.75
C LEU A 29 -8.40 -4.49 14.85
N GLY A 30 -8.86 -4.68 13.63
CA GLY A 30 -8.22 -5.55 12.66
C GLY A 30 -7.53 -4.75 11.56
N VAL A 31 -6.43 -5.30 11.02
CA VAL A 31 -5.65 -4.70 9.94
C VAL A 31 -5.92 -5.40 8.62
N GLY A 32 -6.23 -4.64 7.56
CA GLY A 32 -6.49 -5.16 6.22
C GLY A 32 -5.26 -5.76 5.54
N ALA A 33 -5.47 -6.42 4.40
CA ALA A 33 -4.40 -6.91 3.56
C ALA A 33 -3.65 -5.73 2.92
N GLY A 34 -2.33 -5.83 2.82
CA GLY A 34 -1.51 -4.92 2.04
C GLY A 34 -1.49 -5.32 0.55
N ASN A 35 -1.29 -4.38 -0.31
CA ASN A 35 -0.78 -4.55 -1.68
C ASN A 35 -0.34 -3.18 -2.20
N VAL A 36 0.66 -2.61 -1.58
CA VAL A 36 1.08 -1.23 -1.83
C VAL A 36 1.59 -1.05 -3.25
N ALA A 37 1.04 -0.04 -3.93
CA ALA A 37 1.58 0.51 -5.16
C ALA A 37 2.23 1.88 -4.90
N VAL A 38 3.32 2.17 -5.61
CA VAL A 38 3.93 3.50 -5.63
C VAL A 38 4.00 4.03 -7.06
N VAL A 39 3.81 5.33 -7.22
CA VAL A 39 3.93 6.03 -8.49
C VAL A 39 5.28 6.77 -8.52
N ILE A 40 5.99 6.68 -9.62
CA ILE A 40 7.14 7.54 -9.93
C ILE A 40 6.69 8.42 -11.11
N ASP A 41 6.49 9.70 -10.86
CA ASP A 41 6.04 10.65 -11.86
C ASP A 41 7.20 11.27 -12.64
N GLU A 42 6.89 12.04 -13.66
CA GLU A 42 7.86 12.67 -14.58
C GLU A 42 8.78 13.70 -13.90
N PHE A 43 8.43 14.18 -12.71
CA PHE A 43 9.25 15.11 -11.94
C PHE A 43 10.19 14.42 -10.95
N ALA A 44 10.12 13.10 -10.80
CA ALA A 44 10.83 12.40 -9.75
C ALA A 44 12.35 12.51 -9.85
N ASP A 45 13.01 12.72 -8.72
CA ASP A 45 14.44 12.42 -8.57
C ASP A 45 14.61 10.90 -8.54
N LEU A 46 15.00 10.33 -9.67
CA LEU A 46 15.09 8.87 -9.84
C LEU A 46 16.13 8.22 -8.93
N GLN A 47 17.22 8.91 -8.60
CA GLN A 47 18.23 8.38 -7.68
C GLN A 47 17.64 8.24 -6.28
N SER A 48 17.00 9.28 -5.80
CA SER A 48 16.32 9.29 -4.49
C SER A 48 15.16 8.29 -4.44
N ALA A 49 14.28 8.30 -5.46
CA ALA A 49 13.11 7.44 -5.53
C ALA A 49 13.49 5.95 -5.50
N THR A 50 14.40 5.52 -6.39
CA THR A 50 14.79 4.11 -6.47
C THR A 50 15.58 3.64 -5.26
N ALA A 51 16.41 4.51 -4.65
CA ALA A 51 17.09 4.19 -3.39
C ALA A 51 16.10 3.97 -2.23
N LYS A 52 15.07 4.81 -2.12
CA LYS A 52 14.01 4.67 -1.10
C LYS A 52 13.18 3.42 -1.31
N ILE A 53 12.74 3.15 -2.54
CA ILE A 53 12.00 1.93 -2.89
C ILE A 53 12.85 0.69 -2.64
N SER A 54 14.13 0.69 -3.03
CA SER A 54 15.04 -0.42 -2.76
C SER A 54 15.19 -0.66 -1.24
N ARG A 55 15.44 0.40 -0.46
CA ARG A 55 15.54 0.32 1.01
C ARG A 55 14.28 -0.29 1.62
N SER A 56 13.12 0.16 1.18
CA SER A 56 11.82 -0.35 1.61
C SER A 56 11.62 -1.82 1.22
N LYS A 57 11.97 -2.17 -0.03
CA LYS A 57 11.76 -3.51 -0.58
C LYS A 57 12.65 -4.59 0.04
N ILE A 58 13.83 -4.24 0.51
CA ILE A 58 14.73 -5.18 1.19
C ILE A 58 14.53 -5.22 2.72
N PHE A 59 13.82 -4.23 3.27
CA PHE A 59 13.52 -4.18 4.70
C PHE A 59 12.70 -5.41 5.10
N ASP A 60 13.21 -6.16 6.06
CA ASP A 60 12.59 -7.41 6.57
C ASP A 60 12.13 -8.36 5.45
N HIS A 61 12.92 -8.48 4.39
CA HIS A 61 12.58 -9.25 3.18
C HIS A 61 11.17 -8.94 2.61
N ALA A 62 10.72 -7.70 2.75
CA ALA A 62 9.41 -7.23 2.31
C ALA A 62 8.22 -8.00 2.92
N THR A 63 8.33 -8.47 4.14
CA THR A 63 7.23 -9.13 4.86
C THR A 63 6.21 -8.15 5.42
N SER A 64 6.57 -6.87 5.54
CA SER A 64 5.60 -5.84 5.92
C SER A 64 4.52 -5.68 4.84
N CYS A 65 3.25 -5.64 5.26
CA CYS A 65 2.12 -5.32 4.38
C CYS A 65 2.23 -3.94 3.71
N SER A 66 3.08 -3.06 4.24
CA SER A 66 3.41 -1.75 3.70
C SER A 66 4.59 -1.74 2.72
N SER A 67 5.23 -2.89 2.45
CA SER A 67 6.25 -2.96 1.40
C SER A 67 5.62 -2.82 0.01
N GLU A 68 6.28 -2.08 -0.87
CA GLU A 68 5.81 -1.90 -2.24
C GLU A 68 5.69 -3.24 -2.97
N ASN A 69 4.51 -3.55 -3.46
CA ASN A 69 4.27 -4.71 -4.32
C ASN A 69 4.33 -4.31 -5.80
N SER A 70 3.98 -3.08 -6.10
CA SER A 70 3.94 -2.53 -7.45
C SER A 70 4.61 -1.17 -7.52
N VAL A 71 5.30 -0.89 -8.63
CA VAL A 71 5.74 0.45 -9.01
C VAL A 71 5.15 0.81 -10.37
N VAL A 72 4.46 1.94 -10.44
CA VAL A 72 3.90 2.51 -11.68
C VAL A 72 4.77 3.68 -12.10
N ILE A 73 5.37 3.60 -13.28
CA ILE A 73 6.35 4.57 -13.78
C ILE A 73 5.78 5.26 -15.00
N VAL A 74 5.80 6.58 -15.02
CA VAL A 74 5.38 7.39 -16.17
C VAL A 74 6.35 7.16 -17.35
N GLU A 75 5.79 6.99 -18.55
CA GLU A 75 6.51 6.55 -19.74
C GLU A 75 7.71 7.44 -20.10
N SER A 76 7.59 8.75 -19.92
CA SER A 76 8.65 9.71 -20.25
C SER A 76 9.96 9.48 -19.50
N ILE A 77 9.91 8.86 -18.34
CA ILE A 77 11.08 8.58 -17.49
C ILE A 77 11.35 7.08 -17.33
N TYR A 78 10.56 6.22 -17.96
CA TYR A 78 10.59 4.78 -17.71
C TYR A 78 11.97 4.16 -17.90
N GLY A 79 12.63 4.41 -19.05
CA GLY A 79 13.96 3.85 -19.33
C GLY A 79 15.02 4.30 -18.29
N ALA A 80 14.99 5.57 -17.91
CA ALA A 80 15.91 6.13 -16.91
C ALA A 80 15.63 5.54 -15.51
N ALA A 81 14.36 5.34 -15.16
CA ALA A 81 13.97 4.73 -13.89
C ALA A 81 14.42 3.26 -13.82
N MET A 82 14.27 2.48 -14.90
CA MET A 82 14.73 1.11 -14.95
C MET A 82 16.26 1.00 -14.80
N ALA A 83 17.01 1.90 -15.45
CA ALA A 83 18.45 1.98 -15.26
C ALA A 83 18.83 2.38 -13.81
N ALA A 84 18.04 3.24 -13.17
CA ALA A 84 18.23 3.60 -11.77
C ALA A 84 17.95 2.42 -10.81
N PHE A 85 16.89 1.64 -11.06
CA PHE A 85 16.62 0.41 -10.30
C PHE A 85 17.74 -0.61 -10.41
N ALA A 86 18.32 -0.79 -11.59
CA ALA A 86 19.46 -1.70 -11.77
C ALA A 86 20.66 -1.27 -10.89
N ARG A 87 20.94 0.03 -10.79
CA ARG A 87 22.04 0.56 -9.94
C ARG A 87 21.84 0.28 -8.45
N VAL A 88 20.60 0.15 -7.98
CA VAL A 88 20.30 -0.14 -6.56
C VAL A 88 20.08 -1.63 -6.29
N GLY A 89 20.32 -2.50 -7.28
CA GLY A 89 20.31 -3.95 -7.13
C GLY A 89 18.98 -4.63 -7.52
N GLY A 90 18.10 -3.94 -8.21
CA GLY A 90 16.92 -4.53 -8.85
C GLY A 90 17.31 -5.27 -10.14
N VAL A 91 16.77 -6.47 -10.32
CA VAL A 91 17.01 -7.29 -11.52
C VAL A 91 15.68 -7.62 -12.18
N VAL A 92 15.51 -7.18 -13.42
CA VAL A 92 14.35 -7.51 -14.24
C VAL A 92 14.51 -8.93 -14.78
N LEU A 93 13.50 -9.75 -14.58
CA LEU A 93 13.46 -11.11 -15.11
C LEU A 93 12.98 -11.10 -16.56
N ASP A 94 13.58 -11.98 -17.38
CA ASP A 94 13.03 -12.29 -18.69
C ASP A 94 11.74 -13.13 -18.58
N ALA A 95 11.04 -13.31 -19.67
CA ALA A 95 9.78 -14.04 -19.69
C ALA A 95 9.90 -15.50 -19.19
N ALA A 96 11.03 -16.16 -19.47
CA ALA A 96 11.26 -17.54 -19.07
C ALA A 96 11.47 -17.66 -17.53
N ASP A 97 12.28 -16.77 -16.97
CA ASP A 97 12.51 -16.72 -15.52
C ASP A 97 11.30 -16.18 -14.76
N GLN A 98 10.56 -15.21 -15.33
CA GLN A 98 9.28 -14.77 -14.76
C GLN A 98 8.29 -15.94 -14.66
N ALA A 99 8.17 -16.77 -15.71
CA ALA A 99 7.30 -17.93 -15.69
C ALA A 99 7.74 -18.99 -14.67
N ARG A 100 9.06 -19.21 -14.48
CA ARG A 100 9.58 -20.07 -13.41
C ARG A 100 9.23 -19.52 -12.04
N LEU A 101 9.45 -18.22 -11.85
CA LEU A 101 9.13 -17.53 -10.61
C LEU A 101 7.64 -17.65 -10.28
N GLN A 102 6.76 -17.43 -11.25
CA GLN A 102 5.31 -17.52 -11.06
C GLN A 102 4.88 -18.91 -10.58
N ARG A 103 5.38 -19.97 -11.20
CA ARG A 103 5.08 -21.35 -10.77
C ARG A 103 5.55 -21.65 -9.35
N ALA A 104 6.71 -21.13 -8.97
CA ALA A 104 7.25 -21.35 -7.62
C ALA A 104 6.53 -20.52 -6.55
N MET A 105 6.15 -19.29 -6.90
CA MET A 105 5.50 -18.37 -5.97
C MET A 105 4.01 -18.64 -5.79
N PHE A 106 3.31 -19.04 -6.86
CA PHE A 106 1.85 -19.17 -6.86
C PHE A 106 1.38 -20.57 -7.31
N PRO A 107 1.79 -21.64 -6.63
CA PRO A 107 1.23 -22.97 -6.90
C PRO A 107 -0.28 -22.92 -6.66
N GLU A 108 -1.06 -23.42 -7.63
CA GLU A 108 -2.53 -23.38 -7.58
C GLU A 108 -3.13 -21.96 -7.38
N GLY A 109 -2.42 -20.94 -7.86
CA GLY A 109 -2.85 -19.53 -7.74
C GLY A 109 -2.72 -18.91 -6.35
N LYS A 110 -2.10 -19.59 -5.38
CA LYS A 110 -1.93 -19.11 -4.00
C LYS A 110 -0.48 -18.81 -3.68
N LEU A 111 -0.23 -17.70 -2.98
CA LEU A 111 1.12 -17.36 -2.53
C LEU A 111 1.70 -18.46 -1.64
N SER A 112 2.87 -18.97 -2.03
CA SER A 112 3.59 -20.03 -1.34
C SER A 112 4.35 -19.49 -0.13
N SER A 113 4.20 -20.16 1.01
CA SER A 113 5.01 -19.87 2.21
C SER A 113 6.51 -20.15 2.00
N ARG A 114 6.89 -20.90 0.98
CA ARG A 114 8.31 -21.21 0.67
C ARG A 114 9.10 -19.97 0.23
N VAL A 115 8.42 -18.94 -0.32
CA VAL A 115 9.05 -17.70 -0.80
C VAL A 115 8.81 -16.53 0.15
N THR A 116 7.81 -16.59 1.02
CA THR A 116 7.52 -15.55 2.00
C THR A 116 8.69 -15.35 2.95
N ALA A 117 9.05 -14.09 3.22
CA ALA A 117 10.17 -13.71 4.11
C ALA A 117 11.54 -14.28 3.67
N LYS A 118 11.75 -14.55 2.38
CA LYS A 118 13.03 -15.02 1.85
C LYS A 118 13.74 -13.90 1.09
N SER A 119 15.08 -13.94 1.09
CA SER A 119 15.88 -13.04 0.24
C SER A 119 15.63 -13.32 -1.25
N ALA A 120 15.86 -12.32 -2.10
CA ALA A 120 15.74 -12.49 -3.55
C ALA A 120 16.61 -13.65 -4.09
N ALA A 121 17.84 -13.80 -3.60
CA ALA A 121 18.73 -14.90 -3.96
C ALA A 121 18.16 -16.28 -3.56
N ALA A 122 17.56 -16.40 -2.38
CA ALA A 122 16.90 -17.63 -1.96
C ALA A 122 15.68 -17.95 -2.84
N ILE A 123 14.89 -16.93 -3.19
CA ILE A 123 13.74 -17.08 -4.11
C ILE A 123 14.22 -17.50 -5.50
N ALA A 124 15.28 -16.89 -6.02
CA ALA A 124 15.86 -17.26 -7.31
C ALA A 124 16.28 -18.75 -7.34
N LYS A 125 16.88 -19.23 -6.25
CA LYS A 125 17.24 -20.66 -6.09
C LYS A 125 16.00 -21.56 -6.01
N ILE A 126 15.00 -21.19 -5.20
CA ILE A 126 13.74 -21.96 -5.04
C ILE A 126 12.99 -22.07 -6.38
N ALA A 127 12.97 -20.98 -7.15
CA ALA A 127 12.28 -20.93 -8.44
C ALA A 127 13.10 -21.53 -9.59
N GLY A 128 14.37 -21.85 -9.38
CA GLY A 128 15.27 -22.38 -10.41
C GLY A 128 15.52 -21.38 -11.53
N LEU A 129 15.68 -20.08 -11.18
CA LEU A 129 15.95 -19.03 -12.16
C LEU A 129 17.30 -19.26 -12.83
N GLN A 130 17.37 -18.99 -14.14
CA GLN A 130 18.57 -19.25 -14.95
C GLN A 130 19.46 -18.01 -15.06
N SER A 131 18.93 -16.82 -14.86
CA SER A 131 19.71 -15.57 -14.89
C SER A 131 20.71 -15.54 -13.73
N PRO A 132 22.02 -15.45 -13.98
CA PRO A 132 23.02 -15.32 -12.90
C PRO A 132 22.78 -14.06 -12.05
N ALA A 133 22.33 -12.98 -12.67
CA ALA A 133 22.02 -11.73 -11.98
C ALA A 133 20.89 -11.88 -10.94
N ALA A 134 19.92 -12.75 -11.17
CA ALA A 134 18.83 -13.01 -10.24
C ALA A 134 19.32 -13.59 -8.90
N HIS A 135 20.43 -14.33 -8.91
CA HIS A 135 21.03 -14.96 -7.72
C HIS A 135 21.83 -13.98 -6.84
N THR A 136 22.12 -12.79 -7.34
CA THR A 136 22.81 -11.70 -6.61
C THR A 136 21.93 -10.48 -6.43
N ALA A 137 20.69 -10.52 -6.91
CA ALA A 137 19.75 -9.42 -6.82
C ALA A 137 19.40 -9.08 -5.37
N LYS A 138 19.23 -7.80 -5.09
CA LYS A 138 18.62 -7.34 -3.83
C LYS A 138 17.10 -7.54 -3.86
N PHE A 139 16.48 -7.34 -5.00
CA PHE A 139 15.08 -7.64 -5.28
C PHE A 139 14.90 -7.98 -6.76
N LEU A 140 13.92 -8.83 -7.03
CA LEU A 140 13.55 -9.24 -8.38
C LEU A 140 12.44 -8.32 -8.91
N MET A 141 12.47 -8.04 -10.21
CA MET A 141 11.47 -7.21 -10.87
C MET A 141 10.79 -7.99 -11.99
N VAL A 142 9.47 -7.89 -12.04
CA VAL A 142 8.62 -8.58 -13.02
C VAL A 142 7.66 -7.59 -13.68
N HIS A 143 7.17 -7.91 -14.85
CA HIS A 143 6.16 -7.12 -15.55
C HIS A 143 4.81 -7.81 -15.50
N GLU A 144 3.74 -7.00 -15.42
CA GLU A 144 2.37 -7.47 -15.63
C GLU A 144 1.63 -6.54 -16.60
N GLN A 145 0.66 -7.11 -17.30
CA GLN A 145 -0.14 -6.37 -18.28
C GLN A 145 -1.40 -5.77 -17.63
N THR A 146 -2.04 -6.53 -16.73
CA THR A 146 -3.25 -6.13 -16.05
C THR A 146 -3.24 -6.68 -14.61
N ALA A 147 -4.17 -6.21 -13.78
CA ALA A 147 -4.36 -6.71 -12.43
C ALA A 147 -5.50 -7.73 -12.38
N GLY A 148 -5.36 -8.75 -11.55
CA GLY A 148 -6.40 -9.76 -11.36
C GLY A 148 -5.85 -11.13 -10.96
N PRO A 149 -6.73 -12.10 -10.71
CA PRO A 149 -6.35 -13.44 -10.25
C PRO A 149 -5.46 -14.20 -11.24
N ASP A 150 -5.63 -13.97 -12.54
CA ASP A 150 -4.82 -14.59 -13.60
C ASP A 150 -3.43 -13.93 -13.74
N TYR A 151 -3.21 -12.82 -13.07
CA TYR A 151 -1.99 -12.02 -13.04
C TYR A 151 -1.46 -11.89 -11.60
N PRO A 152 -0.98 -13.00 -11.01
CA PRO A 152 -0.77 -13.09 -9.57
C PRO A 152 0.31 -12.15 -9.03
N PHE A 153 1.24 -11.69 -9.87
CA PHE A 153 2.20 -10.66 -9.47
C PHE A 153 1.56 -9.29 -9.24
N SER A 154 0.31 -9.07 -9.65
CA SER A 154 -0.43 -7.85 -9.32
C SER A 154 -0.89 -7.78 -7.86
N GLY A 155 -0.85 -8.90 -7.13
CA GLY A 155 -1.22 -9.01 -5.73
C GLY A 155 -0.05 -8.85 -4.74
N GLU A 156 -0.37 -9.01 -3.45
CA GLU A 156 0.61 -9.00 -2.36
C GLU A 156 1.55 -10.20 -2.44
N LYS A 157 2.85 -9.95 -2.23
CA LYS A 157 3.91 -10.98 -2.42
C LYS A 157 4.68 -11.33 -1.15
N LEU A 158 4.70 -10.46 -0.14
CA LEU A 158 5.40 -10.63 1.14
C LEU A 158 6.85 -11.13 0.97
N CYS A 159 7.52 -10.64 -0.06
CA CYS A 159 8.90 -11.01 -0.43
C CYS A 159 9.50 -9.95 -1.38
N PRO A 160 10.83 -9.91 -1.59
CA PRO A 160 11.49 -8.91 -2.42
C PRO A 160 11.29 -9.15 -3.93
N VAL A 161 10.03 -9.21 -4.36
CA VAL A 161 9.61 -9.20 -5.76
C VAL A 161 8.75 -7.96 -6.00
N LEU A 162 9.11 -7.14 -6.99
CA LEU A 162 8.45 -5.88 -7.34
C LEU A 162 7.86 -5.98 -8.74
N THR A 163 6.57 -5.68 -8.87
CA THR A 163 5.92 -5.61 -10.17
C THR A 163 6.06 -4.21 -10.75
N VAL A 164 6.48 -4.13 -11.99
CA VAL A 164 6.70 -2.88 -12.73
C VAL A 164 5.60 -2.66 -13.74
N TRP A 165 5.02 -1.47 -13.72
CA TRP A 165 3.98 -1.03 -14.62
C TRP A 165 4.40 0.23 -15.35
N ARG A 166 3.92 0.38 -16.59
CA ARG A 166 4.02 1.63 -17.35
C ARG A 166 2.71 2.39 -17.31
N ALA A 167 2.78 3.70 -17.32
CA ALA A 167 1.65 4.59 -17.51
C ALA A 167 2.07 5.72 -18.45
N ALA A 168 1.19 6.12 -19.37
CA ALA A 168 1.51 7.21 -20.30
C ALA A 168 1.79 8.52 -19.56
N ASP A 169 1.01 8.78 -18.51
CA ASP A 169 1.06 9.99 -17.69
C ASP A 169 0.61 9.70 -16.23
N PHE A 170 0.57 10.74 -15.42
CA PHE A 170 0.17 10.64 -14.01
C PHE A 170 -1.30 10.20 -13.84
N GLU A 171 -2.20 10.64 -14.72
CA GLU A 171 -3.62 10.26 -14.69
C GLU A 171 -3.77 8.74 -14.95
N GLN A 172 -3.08 8.22 -15.95
CA GLN A 172 -3.09 6.78 -16.24
C GLN A 172 -2.39 5.99 -15.12
N ALA A 173 -1.39 6.58 -14.44
CA ALA A 173 -0.78 5.95 -13.27
C ALA A 173 -1.79 5.76 -12.14
N ILE A 174 -2.64 6.75 -11.85
CA ILE A 174 -3.73 6.62 -10.86
C ILE A 174 -4.73 5.54 -11.29
N GLN A 175 -5.12 5.49 -12.57
CA GLN A 175 -6.02 4.46 -13.09
C GLN A 175 -5.41 3.05 -12.94
N ARG A 176 -4.11 2.92 -13.17
CA ARG A 176 -3.39 1.66 -12.97
C ARG A 176 -3.42 1.23 -11.51
N VAL A 177 -3.11 2.14 -10.59
CA VAL A 177 -3.19 1.89 -9.13
C VAL A 177 -4.62 1.51 -8.72
N SER A 178 -5.63 2.22 -9.23
CA SER A 178 -7.03 1.90 -8.98
C SER A 178 -7.38 0.46 -9.40
N SER A 179 -6.90 0.03 -10.58
CA SER A 179 -7.10 -1.35 -11.06
C SER A 179 -6.41 -2.39 -10.18
N ILE A 180 -5.20 -2.10 -9.69
CA ILE A 180 -4.49 -2.96 -8.74
C ILE A 180 -5.28 -3.09 -7.43
N TYR A 181 -5.80 -1.99 -6.90
CA TYR A 181 -6.55 -1.98 -5.65
C TYR A 181 -7.95 -2.56 -5.76
N ALA A 182 -8.57 -2.49 -6.93
CA ALA A 182 -9.83 -3.20 -7.20
C ALA A 182 -9.65 -4.73 -7.09
N TYR A 183 -8.48 -5.24 -7.42
CA TYR A 183 -8.13 -6.65 -7.20
C TYR A 183 -7.76 -6.92 -5.75
N GLN A 184 -6.79 -6.17 -5.19
CA GLN A 184 -6.29 -6.36 -3.82
C GLN A 184 -5.61 -5.10 -3.30
N GLY A 185 -5.73 -4.81 -2.01
CA GLY A 185 -4.95 -3.79 -1.30
C GLY A 185 -5.71 -2.51 -0.99
N SER A 186 -7.01 -2.43 -1.29
CA SER A 186 -7.83 -1.29 -0.88
C SER A 186 -7.74 -1.03 0.63
N GLY A 187 -7.61 0.24 0.99
CA GLY A 187 -7.59 0.74 2.36
C GLY A 187 -6.20 0.94 2.95
N HIS A 188 -5.14 0.33 2.42
CA HIS A 188 -3.83 0.40 3.08
C HIS A 188 -3.15 1.76 2.84
N SER A 189 -2.43 1.90 1.77
CA SER A 189 -1.66 3.12 1.45
C SER A 189 -1.18 3.11 -0.01
N VAL A 190 -0.82 4.29 -0.51
CA VAL A 190 -0.19 4.48 -1.82
C VAL A 190 1.00 5.42 -1.68
N GLY A 191 2.03 5.25 -2.50
CA GLY A 191 3.21 6.12 -2.53
C GLY A 191 3.27 6.99 -3.77
N LEU A 192 3.89 8.17 -3.64
CA LEU A 192 4.27 9.03 -4.75
C LEU A 192 5.71 9.48 -4.57
N HIS A 193 6.53 9.25 -5.59
CA HIS A 193 7.84 9.86 -5.72
C HIS A 193 7.81 10.93 -6.80
N THR A 194 8.10 12.18 -6.40
CA THR A 194 8.06 13.37 -7.25
C THR A 194 9.03 14.42 -6.71
N ALA A 195 9.60 15.26 -7.57
CA ALA A 195 10.26 16.50 -7.17
C ALA A 195 9.39 17.74 -7.46
N ALA A 196 8.12 17.54 -7.85
CA ALA A 196 7.17 18.63 -7.91
C ALA A 196 7.01 19.30 -6.54
N SER A 197 6.73 20.57 -6.52
CA SER A 197 6.54 21.36 -5.30
C SER A 197 5.35 22.30 -5.43
N GLY A 198 4.97 22.95 -4.31
CA GLY A 198 3.87 23.91 -4.29
C GLY A 198 2.56 23.32 -4.82
N PRO A 199 1.77 24.11 -5.61
CA PRO A 199 0.44 23.70 -6.05
C PRO A 199 0.40 22.39 -6.84
N VAL A 200 1.47 22.04 -7.58
CA VAL A 200 1.53 20.80 -8.35
C VAL A 200 1.60 19.58 -7.44
N LEU A 201 2.47 19.64 -6.42
CA LEU A 201 2.57 18.56 -5.42
C LEU A 201 1.25 18.37 -4.68
N GLU A 202 0.67 19.47 -4.18
CA GLU A 202 -0.59 19.44 -3.43
C GLU A 202 -1.75 18.88 -4.28
N SER A 203 -1.85 19.32 -5.54
CA SER A 203 -2.86 18.82 -6.45
C SER A 203 -2.71 17.31 -6.73
N ARG A 204 -1.48 16.80 -6.91
CA ARG A 204 -1.24 15.38 -7.12
C ARG A 204 -1.55 14.54 -5.88
N ALA A 205 -1.13 15.00 -4.72
CA ALA A 205 -1.42 14.33 -3.46
C ALA A 205 -2.93 14.28 -3.19
N ALA A 206 -3.63 15.40 -3.38
CA ALA A 206 -5.07 15.49 -3.23
C ALA A 206 -5.81 14.57 -4.21
N LEU A 207 -5.41 14.58 -5.48
CA LEU A 207 -6.01 13.72 -6.51
C LEU A 207 -5.87 12.23 -6.19
N MET A 208 -4.71 11.81 -5.68
CA MET A 208 -4.52 10.43 -5.21
C MET A 208 -5.40 10.11 -4.00
N ALA A 209 -5.52 11.03 -3.05
CA ALA A 209 -6.35 10.87 -1.86
C ALA A 209 -7.86 10.80 -2.18
N GLU A 210 -8.31 11.55 -3.19
CA GLU A 210 -9.72 11.56 -3.61
C GLU A 210 -10.11 10.30 -4.41
N ARG A 211 -9.21 9.83 -5.29
CA ARG A 211 -9.55 8.78 -6.25
C ARG A 211 -9.18 7.37 -5.81
N LEU A 212 -8.27 7.23 -4.86
CA LEU A 212 -7.82 5.91 -4.43
C LEU A 212 -8.39 5.57 -3.04
N PRO A 213 -8.92 4.36 -2.88
CA PRO A 213 -9.46 3.91 -1.60
C PRO A 213 -8.31 3.53 -0.64
N VAL A 214 -7.62 4.52 -0.09
CA VAL A 214 -6.45 4.33 0.79
C VAL A 214 -6.52 5.22 2.03
N ALA A 215 -6.01 4.74 3.14
CA ALA A 215 -5.94 5.51 4.38
C ALA A 215 -4.71 6.45 4.44
N ARG A 216 -3.74 6.27 3.54
CA ARG A 216 -2.48 7.04 3.54
C ARG A 216 -1.95 7.27 2.14
N VAL A 217 -1.53 8.50 1.85
CA VAL A 217 -0.69 8.85 0.70
C VAL A 217 0.70 9.21 1.23
N ILE A 218 1.71 8.46 0.88
CA ILE A 218 3.09 8.63 1.36
C ILE A 218 3.93 9.30 0.28
N LEU A 219 4.46 10.47 0.58
CA LEU A 219 5.22 11.27 -0.37
C LEU A 219 6.72 11.11 -0.12
N ASN A 220 7.47 10.72 -1.16
CA ASN A 220 8.94 10.73 -1.18
C ASN A 220 9.63 10.01 -0.01
N GLN A 221 9.05 8.94 0.52
CA GLN A 221 9.62 8.17 1.63
C GLN A 221 9.77 6.68 1.27
N ALA A 222 10.62 5.96 2.01
CA ALA A 222 10.70 4.49 1.96
C ALA A 222 9.43 3.92 2.59
N HIS A 223 8.53 3.40 1.77
CA HIS A 223 7.14 3.17 2.11
C HIS A 223 6.94 2.22 3.30
N ALA A 224 7.64 1.06 3.30
CA ALA A 224 7.55 0.08 4.39
C ALA A 224 7.96 0.64 5.76
N ILE A 225 8.81 1.66 5.77
CA ILE A 225 9.29 2.31 6.99
C ILE A 225 8.34 3.46 7.37
N ALA A 226 8.00 4.30 6.39
CA ALA A 226 7.24 5.52 6.62
C ALA A 226 5.80 5.27 7.11
N THR A 227 5.12 4.26 6.58
CA THR A 227 3.73 3.94 6.95
C THR A 227 3.56 3.54 8.41
N GLY A 228 4.58 2.95 9.01
CA GLY A 228 4.60 2.61 10.43
C GLY A 228 4.92 3.78 11.36
N GLY A 229 5.05 4.98 10.83
CA GLY A 229 5.55 6.15 11.55
C GLY A 229 7.08 6.23 11.49
N SER A 230 7.61 7.43 11.34
CA SER A 230 9.04 7.70 11.35
C SER A 230 9.32 9.08 11.95
N PHE A 231 10.59 9.36 12.26
CA PHE A 231 10.98 10.66 12.84
C PHE A 231 10.90 11.83 11.84
N ASP A 232 10.63 11.55 10.56
CA ASP A 232 10.50 12.53 9.48
C ASP A 232 9.06 12.59 8.90
N ASN A 233 8.08 12.03 9.62
CA ASN A 233 6.66 12.23 9.34
C ASN A 233 5.82 12.26 10.63
N GLY A 234 4.56 12.66 10.51
CA GLY A 234 3.66 12.86 11.66
C GLY A 234 2.81 11.64 12.04
N LEU A 235 3.03 10.46 11.44
CA LEU A 235 2.26 9.27 11.76
C LEU A 235 2.70 8.69 13.11
N PRO A 236 1.77 8.23 13.96
CA PRO A 236 2.12 7.48 15.17
C PRO A 236 2.90 6.22 14.85
N PHE A 237 3.92 5.90 15.67
CA PHE A 237 4.66 4.66 15.54
C PHE A 237 3.76 3.46 15.81
N SER A 238 3.60 2.59 14.81
CA SER A 238 2.77 1.38 14.91
C SER A 238 3.10 0.38 13.80
N LEU A 239 3.04 -0.90 14.13
CA LEU A 239 3.04 -1.98 13.14
C LEU A 239 1.62 -2.46 12.80
N SER A 240 0.60 -1.89 13.42
CA SER A 240 -0.81 -2.17 13.18
C SER A 240 -1.48 -0.94 12.56
N MET A 241 -1.67 -0.98 11.25
CA MET A 241 -2.16 0.14 10.46
C MET A 241 -3.55 -0.18 9.91
N GLY A 242 -4.57 0.46 10.47
CA GLY A 242 -5.95 0.31 10.02
C GLY A 242 -6.13 0.75 8.57
N CYS A 243 -7.01 0.06 7.86
CA CYS A 243 -7.29 0.29 6.44
C CYS A 243 -8.68 0.88 6.19
N GLY A 244 -9.38 1.32 7.24
CA GLY A 244 -10.74 1.84 7.14
C GLY A 244 -11.74 0.84 6.58
N THR A 245 -12.93 1.31 6.27
CA THR A 245 -13.98 0.47 5.68
C THR A 245 -13.61 -0.07 4.30
N TRP A 246 -12.72 0.61 3.55
CA TRP A 246 -12.15 0.09 2.31
C TRP A 246 -11.43 -1.25 2.50
N GLY A 247 -10.68 -1.40 3.60
CA GLY A 247 -10.02 -2.64 3.98
C GLY A 247 -10.85 -3.52 4.91
N LYS A 248 -12.15 -3.20 5.09
CA LYS A 248 -13.07 -3.90 6.03
C LYS A 248 -12.58 -3.85 7.48
N ASN A 249 -12.00 -2.71 7.86
CA ASN A 249 -11.53 -2.46 9.22
C ASN A 249 -12.39 -1.41 9.92
N SER A 250 -12.37 -1.43 11.25
CA SER A 250 -13.10 -0.50 12.12
C SER A 250 -12.36 0.81 12.37
N PHE A 251 -11.11 0.95 11.88
CA PHE A 251 -10.30 2.15 12.00
C PHE A 251 -9.37 2.33 10.80
N SER A 252 -8.89 3.56 10.56
CA SER A 252 -8.04 3.92 9.42
C SER A 252 -6.69 4.53 9.83
N GLU A 253 -6.41 4.59 11.12
CA GLU A 253 -5.22 5.21 11.68
C GLU A 253 -4.13 4.17 11.98
N ASN A 254 -2.93 4.64 12.31
CA ASN A 254 -1.92 3.83 12.98
C ASN A 254 -2.38 3.58 14.41
N LEU A 255 -2.43 2.31 14.81
CA LEU A 255 -2.85 1.95 16.17
C LEU A 255 -1.91 2.57 17.20
N HIS A 256 -2.45 3.31 18.15
CA HIS A 256 -1.68 3.92 19.24
C HIS A 256 -2.48 3.95 20.54
N TYR A 257 -1.93 4.49 21.61
CA TYR A 257 -2.49 4.41 22.97
C TYR A 257 -3.96 4.85 23.07
N ARG A 258 -4.42 5.84 22.28
CA ARG A 258 -5.81 6.33 22.32
C ARG A 258 -6.84 5.27 21.97
N HIS A 259 -6.46 4.27 21.16
CA HIS A 259 -7.36 3.17 20.78
C HIS A 259 -7.66 2.22 21.94
N TYR A 260 -6.86 2.27 23.01
CA TYR A 260 -7.04 1.46 24.23
C TYR A 260 -7.74 2.22 25.34
N LEU A 261 -8.06 3.50 25.14
CA LEU A 261 -8.68 4.35 26.15
C LEU A 261 -10.18 4.43 25.98
N ASN A 262 -10.91 4.35 27.08
CA ASN A 262 -12.30 4.78 27.17
C ASN A 262 -12.36 6.26 27.56
N THR A 263 -13.26 7.02 26.94
CA THR A 263 -13.41 8.47 27.18
C THR A 263 -14.74 8.76 27.80
N THR A 264 -14.73 9.38 28.99
CA THR A 264 -15.93 9.94 29.62
C THR A 264 -16.05 11.43 29.27
N ARG A 265 -17.22 11.84 28.80
CA ARG A 265 -17.53 13.22 28.47
C ARG A 265 -18.38 13.87 29.55
N ILE A 266 -17.96 15.03 30.04
CA ILE A 266 -18.77 15.90 30.89
C ILE A 266 -19.44 16.92 29.99
N VAL A 267 -20.76 16.83 29.89
CA VAL A 267 -21.56 17.74 29.04
C VAL A 267 -22.16 18.85 29.90
N ARG A 268 -21.99 20.08 29.48
CA ARG A 268 -22.58 21.27 30.10
C ARG A 268 -23.46 22.02 29.10
N PRO A 269 -24.54 22.67 29.55
CA PRO A 269 -25.35 23.48 28.67
C PRO A 269 -24.53 24.65 28.10
N ILE A 270 -24.78 24.94 26.83
CA ILE A 270 -24.28 26.13 26.14
C ILE A 270 -25.50 26.94 25.63
N ALA A 271 -25.29 28.18 25.19
CA ALA A 271 -26.36 28.95 24.56
C ALA A 271 -26.85 28.19 23.31
N GLU A 272 -28.16 28.05 23.23
CA GLU A 272 -28.82 27.40 22.10
C GLU A 272 -28.59 28.16 20.81
N LYS A 273 -28.19 27.48 19.75
CA LYS A 273 -28.05 27.99 18.39
C LYS A 273 -28.77 27.02 17.44
N VAL A 274 -30.06 27.32 17.24
CA VAL A 274 -30.88 26.57 16.29
C VAL A 274 -30.70 27.18 14.90
N PRO A 275 -30.10 26.44 13.94
CA PRO A 275 -30.04 26.97 12.57
C PRO A 275 -31.45 26.96 11.96
N THR A 276 -31.76 27.95 11.15
CA THR A 276 -33.04 27.98 10.39
C THR A 276 -32.96 26.98 9.22
N VAL A 277 -34.14 26.55 8.75
CA VAL A 277 -34.22 25.65 7.58
C VAL A 277 -33.56 26.31 6.35
N GLU A 278 -33.76 27.59 6.18
CA GLU A 278 -33.16 28.38 5.12
C GLU A 278 -31.63 28.32 5.19
N SER A 279 -31.03 28.53 6.37
CA SER A 279 -29.57 28.50 6.54
C SER A 279 -28.95 27.10 6.34
N LEU A 280 -29.73 26.02 6.50
CA LEU A 280 -29.30 24.67 6.28
C LEU A 280 -29.41 24.21 4.81
N LEU A 281 -30.41 24.75 4.10
CA LEU A 281 -30.79 24.31 2.76
C LEU A 281 -30.55 25.39 1.68
N ASP A 282 -29.87 26.48 2.00
CA ASP A 282 -29.61 27.60 1.07
C ASP A 282 -29.03 27.10 -0.27
N ASN A 283 -27.95 26.35 -0.23
CA ASN A 283 -27.32 25.77 -1.44
C ASN A 283 -28.24 24.81 -2.21
N TYR A 284 -29.16 24.14 -1.52
CA TYR A 284 -30.13 23.24 -2.15
C TYR A 284 -31.22 24.08 -2.85
N PHE A 285 -31.75 25.08 -2.18
CA PHE A 285 -32.78 25.95 -2.74
C PHE A 285 -32.29 26.84 -3.89
N GLU A 286 -31.03 27.31 -3.82
CA GLU A 286 -30.39 27.99 -4.95
C GLU A 286 -30.28 27.08 -6.20
N LYS A 287 -30.04 25.81 -6.01
CA LYS A 287 -29.82 24.86 -7.11
C LYS A 287 -31.13 24.26 -7.66
N PHE A 288 -32.13 24.04 -6.83
CA PHE A 288 -33.32 23.27 -7.17
C PHE A 288 -34.64 24.03 -6.97
N GLY A 289 -34.58 25.26 -6.47
CA GLY A 289 -35.76 26.03 -6.08
C GLY A 289 -36.35 25.61 -4.73
N GLN A 290 -37.22 26.50 -4.16
CA GLN A 290 -37.95 26.17 -2.94
C GLN A 290 -39.15 25.28 -3.24
#